data_61ddae59563b565bf0421023fe908c56
#
_entry.id   61ddae59563b565bf0421023fe908c56
#
_cell.length_a   1.000
_cell.length_b   1.000
_cell.length_c   1.000
_cell.angle_alpha   90.00
_cell.angle_beta   90.00
_cell.angle_gamma   90.00
#
_symmetry.space_group_name_H-M   'P 1'
#
loop_
_entity.id
_entity.type
_entity.pdbx_description
1 polymer ?
#
loop_
_entity_poly.entity_id
_entity_poly.type
_entity_poly.pdbx_seq_one_letter_code
_entity_poly.pdbx_strand_id
1 'polypeptide(L)'
;VKKQSDHINDDLLVKYLLDITTAQEKTAVAAWLEEKEEHQRYFEHFRLIWAESKKLAAVSTVSENDAWSRFRQRVGTNENTARIIKLDTGPDWRSILRIAAVLILLLGAGGFWYLTKMRVQPMIVSSGTQIKNETLPDGSQVTLNKQSSIEYASSFKKERHIKLEGEAFFNVAQDPGKPFVLKVNDVTVKVLGTSFNVKSANGKTEVIVETGAVEVTKNQNSVQLKQHEKAVVTTDQTAPSKQSNTDELYSYYRTKTFVCNNTPLWKLVEILNEAYGVNIIIANNNKRDLQINSTFTNSSLDSTLQVIGLTYEIAVEKKGSQIILK
;
A
#
# COMPACT_ATOMS: atom_id res chain seq x y z
N VAL A 1 -37.78 -26.94 12.01
CA VAL A 1 -38.35 -26.19 13.14
C VAL A 1 -37.25 -25.22 13.56
N LYS A 2 -37.35 -23.94 13.15
CA LYS A 2 -36.44 -22.86 13.61
C LYS A 2 -36.82 -22.53 15.06
N LYS A 3 -35.87 -22.73 15.99
CA LYS A 3 -35.95 -22.17 17.34
C LYS A 3 -35.86 -20.63 17.21
N GLN A 4 -36.98 -19.97 17.44
CA GLN A 4 -37.09 -18.54 17.65
C GLN A 4 -36.53 -18.30 19.07
N SER A 5 -35.33 -17.79 19.18
CA SER A 5 -34.79 -17.28 20.45
C SER A 5 -35.52 -15.97 20.74
N ASP A 6 -36.57 -16.02 21.56
CA ASP A 6 -37.20 -14.84 22.11
C ASP A 6 -36.16 -14.09 22.91
N HIS A 7 -35.76 -12.89 22.43
CA HIS A 7 -34.90 -12.01 23.16
C HIS A 7 -35.60 -11.55 24.44
N ILE A 8 -35.16 -12.06 25.61
CA ILE A 8 -35.54 -11.54 26.88
C ILE A 8 -35.03 -10.09 26.95
N ASN A 9 -35.98 -9.13 27.04
CA ASN A 9 -35.65 -7.71 27.15
C ASN A 9 -35.90 -7.23 28.58
N ASP A 10 -35.43 -6.02 28.91
CA ASP A 10 -35.52 -5.41 30.22
C ASP A 10 -36.98 -5.25 30.69
N ASP A 11 -37.91 -4.97 29.75
CA ASP A 11 -39.33 -4.86 30.06
C ASP A 11 -39.92 -6.17 30.59
N LEU A 12 -39.51 -7.30 30.02
CA LEU A 12 -39.95 -8.62 30.47
C LEU A 12 -39.33 -8.96 31.85
N LEU A 13 -38.10 -8.57 32.10
CA LEU A 13 -37.46 -8.72 33.42
C LEU A 13 -38.15 -7.87 34.48
N VAL A 14 -38.59 -6.62 34.15
CA VAL A 14 -39.40 -5.78 35.04
C VAL A 14 -40.73 -6.43 35.34
N LYS A 15 -41.45 -6.94 34.34
CA LYS A 15 -42.71 -7.67 34.53
C LYS A 15 -42.51 -8.90 35.40
N TYR A 16 -41.41 -9.63 35.24
CA TYR A 16 -41.07 -10.78 36.06
C TYR A 16 -40.85 -10.41 37.53
N LEU A 17 -40.14 -9.29 37.81
CA LEU A 17 -39.92 -8.78 39.18
C LEU A 17 -41.22 -8.23 39.82
N LEU A 18 -42.16 -7.76 39.02
CA LEU A 18 -43.49 -7.30 39.46
C LEU A 18 -44.50 -8.42 39.62
N ASP A 19 -44.17 -9.64 39.26
CA ASP A 19 -45.06 -10.82 39.25
C ASP A 19 -46.32 -10.68 38.35
N ILE A 20 -46.21 -9.90 37.29
CA ILE A 20 -47.30 -9.63 36.34
C ILE A 20 -47.08 -10.34 34.98
N THR A 21 -46.16 -11.29 34.92
CA THR A 21 -45.86 -12.11 33.75
C THR A 21 -46.88 -13.26 33.60
N THR A 22 -47.12 -13.65 32.34
CA THR A 22 -47.88 -14.84 32.00
C THR A 22 -47.11 -16.12 32.33
N ALA A 23 -47.78 -17.26 32.41
CA ALA A 23 -47.13 -18.55 32.67
C ALA A 23 -46.07 -18.91 31.61
N GLN A 24 -46.31 -18.53 30.33
CA GLN A 24 -45.36 -18.77 29.25
C GLN A 24 -44.11 -17.87 29.38
N GLU A 25 -44.28 -16.59 29.73
CA GLU A 25 -43.19 -15.65 29.96
C GLU A 25 -42.34 -16.05 31.17
N LYS A 26 -42.95 -16.53 32.28
CA LYS A 26 -42.22 -17.07 33.42
C LYS A 26 -41.30 -18.22 33.04
N THR A 27 -41.83 -19.17 32.23
CA THR A 27 -41.05 -20.31 31.77
C THR A 27 -39.88 -19.88 30.85
N ALA A 28 -40.13 -18.89 29.99
CA ALA A 28 -39.07 -18.35 29.10
C ALA A 28 -37.95 -17.66 29.88
N VAL A 29 -38.28 -16.84 30.90
CA VAL A 29 -37.27 -16.20 31.76
C VAL A 29 -36.50 -17.25 32.57
N ALA A 30 -37.17 -18.28 33.11
CA ALA A 30 -36.49 -19.34 33.87
C ALA A 30 -35.51 -20.11 32.97
N ALA A 31 -35.94 -20.51 31.78
CA ALA A 31 -35.03 -21.19 30.81
C ALA A 31 -33.84 -20.32 30.41
N TRP A 32 -34.07 -19.02 30.21
CA TRP A 32 -32.99 -18.07 29.88
C TRP A 32 -31.97 -17.92 31.02
N LEU A 33 -32.42 -17.93 32.27
CA LEU A 33 -31.54 -17.87 33.44
C LEU A 33 -30.71 -19.14 33.60
N GLU A 34 -31.19 -20.29 33.17
CA GLU A 34 -30.46 -21.57 33.23
C GLU A 34 -29.51 -21.75 32.05
N GLU A 35 -29.68 -21.00 30.96
CA GLU A 35 -28.87 -21.19 29.73
C GLU A 35 -27.41 -20.80 29.91
N LYS A 36 -27.11 -19.69 30.62
CA LYS A 36 -25.76 -19.15 30.85
C LYS A 36 -25.61 -18.46 32.19
N GLU A 37 -24.43 -18.61 32.79
CA GLU A 37 -24.08 -17.92 34.03
C GLU A 37 -24.10 -16.38 33.89
N GLU A 38 -23.81 -15.87 32.70
CA GLU A 38 -23.87 -14.43 32.40
C GLU A 38 -25.29 -13.86 32.53
N HIS A 39 -26.33 -14.64 32.17
CA HIS A 39 -27.73 -14.24 32.29
C HIS A 39 -28.16 -14.14 33.76
N GLN A 40 -27.67 -15.04 34.60
CA GLN A 40 -27.90 -14.99 36.05
C GLN A 40 -27.27 -13.73 36.68
N ARG A 41 -26.02 -13.43 36.30
CA ARG A 41 -25.33 -12.23 36.78
C ARG A 41 -26.03 -10.95 36.33
N TYR A 42 -26.49 -10.91 35.09
CA TYR A 42 -27.26 -9.77 34.55
C TYR A 42 -28.56 -9.56 35.33
N PHE A 43 -29.31 -10.63 35.56
CA PHE A 43 -30.59 -10.57 36.31
C PHE A 43 -30.34 -10.14 37.76
N GLU A 44 -29.34 -10.66 38.43
CA GLU A 44 -28.99 -10.25 39.83
C GLU A 44 -28.63 -8.77 39.90
N HIS A 45 -27.85 -8.26 38.94
CA HIS A 45 -27.54 -6.84 38.87
C HIS A 45 -28.81 -5.98 38.67
N PHE A 46 -29.68 -6.43 37.78
CA PHE A 46 -30.96 -5.78 37.52
C PHE A 46 -31.88 -5.79 38.74
N ARG A 47 -31.93 -6.89 39.45
CA ARG A 47 -32.67 -7.03 40.72
C ARG A 47 -32.20 -6.08 41.82
N LEU A 48 -30.89 -5.90 41.94
CA LEU A 48 -30.29 -4.95 42.87
C LEU A 48 -30.68 -3.51 42.54
N ILE A 49 -30.57 -3.10 41.30
CA ILE A 49 -30.98 -1.76 40.83
C ILE A 49 -32.47 -1.53 41.14
N TRP A 50 -33.30 -2.53 40.86
CA TRP A 50 -34.74 -2.48 41.16
C TRP A 50 -35.05 -2.34 42.63
N ALA A 51 -34.37 -3.09 43.50
CA ALA A 51 -34.53 -3.05 44.92
C ALA A 51 -34.12 -1.66 45.54
N GLU A 52 -33.04 -1.10 45.06
CA GLU A 52 -32.59 0.24 45.48
C GLU A 52 -33.52 1.34 44.96
N SER A 53 -34.00 1.24 43.72
CA SER A 53 -34.98 2.21 43.18
C SER A 53 -36.30 2.21 43.96
N LYS A 54 -36.76 1.05 44.45
CA LYS A 54 -37.94 0.90 45.28
C LYS A 54 -37.78 1.51 46.66
N LYS A 55 -36.57 1.44 47.27
CA LYS A 55 -36.26 2.14 48.51
C LYS A 55 -36.31 3.66 48.38
N LEU A 56 -35.78 4.18 47.25
CA LEU A 56 -35.81 5.61 46.94
C LEU A 56 -37.26 6.11 46.70
N ALA A 57 -38.10 5.31 46.09
CA ALA A 57 -39.54 5.63 45.91
C ALA A 57 -40.33 5.63 47.24
N ALA A 58 -39.89 4.82 48.22
CA ALA A 58 -40.57 4.73 49.54
C ALA A 58 -40.24 5.91 50.48
N VAL A 59 -39.32 6.80 50.11
CA VAL A 59 -38.88 7.96 50.98
C VAL A 59 -39.68 9.24 50.65
N SER A 60 -40.74 9.19 49.87
CA SER A 60 -41.62 10.36 49.69
C SER A 60 -42.44 10.62 50.97
N THR A 61 -41.96 11.55 51.77
CA THR A 61 -42.62 11.99 53.01
C THR A 61 -43.78 12.98 52.80
N VAL A 62 -44.20 13.15 51.53
CA VAL A 62 -45.28 14.07 51.19
C VAL A 62 -46.56 13.28 50.99
N SER A 63 -47.54 13.50 51.89
CA SER A 63 -48.91 12.95 51.72
C SER A 63 -49.47 13.45 50.39
N GLU A 64 -50.08 12.56 49.64
CA GLU A 64 -50.75 12.85 48.37
C GLU A 64 -51.80 13.96 48.49
N ASN A 65 -52.53 13.93 49.60
CA ASN A 65 -53.54 14.92 49.92
C ASN A 65 -52.95 16.33 50.22
N ASP A 66 -51.80 16.39 50.87
CA ASP A 66 -51.12 17.66 51.17
C ASP A 66 -50.51 18.25 49.91
N ALA A 67 -49.99 17.45 49.01
CA ALA A 67 -49.50 17.89 47.72
C ALA A 67 -50.66 18.45 46.84
N TRP A 68 -51.80 17.80 46.88
CA TRP A 68 -52.98 18.19 46.12
C TRP A 68 -53.66 19.44 46.68
N SER A 69 -53.69 19.60 47.99
CA SER A 69 -54.20 20.81 48.63
C SER A 69 -53.34 22.04 48.34
N ARG A 70 -52.03 21.91 48.41
CA ARG A 70 -51.08 23.00 48.06
C ARG A 70 -51.16 23.36 46.56
N PHE A 71 -51.40 22.40 45.72
CA PHE A 71 -51.61 22.64 44.27
C PHE A 71 -52.88 23.42 44.01
N ARG A 72 -54.03 23.02 44.64
CA ARG A 72 -55.30 23.74 44.51
C ARG A 72 -55.21 25.16 45.06
N GLN A 73 -54.52 25.38 46.18
CA GLN A 73 -54.33 26.69 46.78
C GLN A 73 -53.52 27.65 45.89
N ARG A 74 -52.56 27.09 45.11
CA ARG A 74 -51.79 27.87 44.12
C ARG A 74 -52.58 28.16 42.85
N VAL A 75 -53.43 27.27 42.43
CA VAL A 75 -54.22 27.41 41.19
C VAL A 75 -55.45 28.31 41.39
N GLY A 76 -55.98 28.37 42.68
CA GLY A 76 -57.23 29.11 43.00
C GLY A 76 -57.10 30.61 43.25
N THR A 77 -55.88 31.21 43.20
CA THR A 77 -55.68 32.63 43.60
C THR A 77 -55.15 33.56 42.49
N ASN A 78 -55.16 33.14 41.23
CA ASN A 78 -54.80 34.05 40.16
C ASN A 78 -55.84 34.02 39.02
N GLU A 79 -56.92 34.82 39.18
CA GLU A 79 -57.58 35.43 38.04
C GLU A 79 -56.70 36.52 37.44
N ASN A 80 -55.55 36.15 36.97
CA ASN A 80 -54.79 36.99 36.09
C ASN A 80 -54.83 36.41 34.70
N THR A 81 -55.57 37.13 33.85
CA THR A 81 -55.61 37.01 32.40
C THR A 81 -54.37 36.27 31.88
N ALA A 82 -54.61 35.04 31.45
CA ALA A 82 -53.61 34.27 30.71
C ALA A 82 -53.21 35.12 29.49
N ARG A 83 -52.10 35.82 29.58
CA ARG A 83 -51.45 36.42 28.43
C ARG A 83 -51.05 35.24 27.53
N ILE A 84 -51.86 35.00 26.51
CA ILE A 84 -51.48 34.05 25.47
C ILE A 84 -50.20 34.61 24.83
N ILE A 85 -49.05 34.18 25.33
CA ILE A 85 -47.79 34.32 24.63
C ILE A 85 -47.94 33.31 23.50
N LYS A 86 -48.22 33.79 22.30
CA LYS A 86 -48.04 33.01 21.10
C LYS A 86 -46.53 32.67 21.10
N LEU A 87 -46.22 31.46 21.52
CA LEU A 87 -44.93 30.85 21.14
C LEU A 87 -44.98 30.75 19.66
N ASP A 88 -44.28 31.65 19.00
CA ASP A 88 -44.01 31.51 17.58
C ASP A 88 -43.07 30.30 17.44
N THR A 89 -43.69 29.12 17.39
CA THR A 89 -42.99 27.84 17.23
C THR A 89 -42.69 27.58 15.74
N GLY A 90 -42.58 28.64 14.97
CA GLY A 90 -41.95 28.48 13.66
C GLY A 90 -40.52 27.93 13.89
N PRO A 91 -40.14 26.87 13.20
CA PRO A 91 -38.73 26.41 13.30
C PRO A 91 -37.86 27.59 12.95
N ASP A 92 -37.04 28.03 13.94
CA ASP A 92 -36.10 29.12 13.69
C ASP A 92 -35.07 28.62 12.65
N TRP A 93 -35.45 28.79 11.39
CA TRP A 93 -34.67 28.33 10.24
C TRP A 93 -33.24 28.84 10.29
N ARG A 94 -33.03 30.02 10.93
CA ARG A 94 -31.70 30.58 11.13
C ARG A 94 -30.86 29.73 12.09
N SER A 95 -31.48 29.15 13.13
CA SER A 95 -30.82 28.25 14.05
C SER A 95 -30.54 26.87 13.38
N ILE A 96 -31.48 26.35 12.58
CA ILE A 96 -31.28 25.15 11.78
C ILE A 96 -30.14 25.35 10.78
N LEU A 97 -30.10 26.48 10.07
CA LEU A 97 -29.02 26.82 9.15
C LEU A 97 -27.65 26.93 9.85
N ARG A 98 -27.60 27.50 11.06
CA ARG A 98 -26.36 27.56 11.86
C ARG A 98 -25.87 26.16 12.25
N ILE A 99 -26.76 25.28 12.71
CA ILE A 99 -26.42 23.89 13.05
C ILE A 99 -25.96 23.13 11.80
N ALA A 100 -26.68 23.28 10.69
CA ALA A 100 -26.29 22.66 9.41
C ALA A 100 -24.91 23.16 8.93
N ALA A 101 -24.63 24.47 9.05
CA ALA A 101 -23.33 25.03 8.68
C ALA A 101 -22.20 24.45 9.54
N VAL A 102 -22.40 24.32 10.86
CA VAL A 102 -21.41 23.70 11.78
C VAL A 102 -21.20 22.24 11.42
N LEU A 103 -22.27 21.48 11.13
CA LEU A 103 -22.14 20.06 10.74
C LEU A 103 -21.40 19.93 9.41
N ILE A 104 -21.67 20.78 8.42
CA ILE A 104 -20.95 20.79 7.14
C ILE A 104 -19.47 21.12 7.35
N LEU A 105 -19.14 22.10 8.20
CA LEU A 105 -17.77 22.44 8.56
C LEU A 105 -17.05 21.28 9.25
N LEU A 106 -17.71 20.61 10.21
CA LEU A 106 -17.14 19.46 10.91
C LEU A 106 -16.93 18.26 9.96
N LEU A 107 -17.92 17.97 9.09
CA LEU A 107 -17.80 16.93 8.08
C LEU A 107 -16.73 17.28 7.03
N GLY A 108 -16.68 18.55 6.61
CA GLY A 108 -15.66 19.06 5.69
C GLY A 108 -14.26 19.00 6.30
N ALA A 109 -14.09 19.47 7.54
CA ALA A 109 -12.82 19.42 8.25
C ALA A 109 -12.39 17.97 8.57
N GLY A 110 -13.34 17.12 9.04
CA GLY A 110 -13.09 15.70 9.28
C GLY A 110 -12.76 14.94 8.00
N GLY A 111 -13.49 15.20 6.91
CA GLY A 111 -13.23 14.63 5.59
C GLY A 111 -11.86 15.08 5.03
N PHE A 112 -11.55 16.38 5.14
CA PHE A 112 -10.25 16.93 4.75
C PHE A 112 -9.09 16.32 5.56
N TRP A 113 -9.25 16.22 6.89
CA TRP A 113 -8.27 15.59 7.77
C TRP A 113 -8.10 14.10 7.45
N TYR A 114 -9.19 13.37 7.18
CA TYR A 114 -9.17 11.97 6.78
C TYR A 114 -8.44 11.78 5.45
N LEU A 115 -8.75 12.61 4.44
CA LEU A 115 -8.10 12.58 3.11
C LEU A 115 -6.61 12.94 3.20
N THR A 116 -6.23 13.89 4.05
CA THR A 116 -4.81 14.28 4.23
C THR A 116 -4.03 13.21 4.99
N LYS A 117 -4.62 12.56 5.99
CA LYS A 117 -4.00 11.42 6.69
C LYS A 117 -3.87 10.17 5.81
N MET A 118 -4.74 10.01 4.80
CA MET A 118 -4.64 8.90 3.84
C MET A 118 -3.58 9.10 2.76
N ARG A 119 -2.95 10.27 2.66
CA ARG A 119 -1.83 10.47 1.74
C ARG A 119 -0.64 9.66 2.24
N VAL A 120 -0.41 8.52 1.60
CA VAL A 120 0.80 7.72 1.82
C VAL A 120 1.98 8.57 1.36
N GLN A 121 2.94 8.84 2.25
CA GLN A 121 4.12 9.63 1.90
C GLN A 121 4.98 8.84 0.92
N PRO A 122 5.40 9.44 -0.20
CA PRO A 122 6.35 8.83 -1.08
C PRO A 122 7.72 8.77 -0.39
N MET A 123 8.37 7.62 -0.48
CA MET A 123 9.76 7.43 -0.08
C MET A 123 10.62 7.46 -1.34
N ILE A 124 11.65 8.29 -1.34
CA ILE A 124 12.61 8.39 -2.44
C ILE A 124 13.96 7.89 -1.94
N VAL A 125 14.51 6.90 -2.62
CA VAL A 125 15.80 6.30 -2.33
C VAL A 125 16.71 6.46 -3.55
N SER A 126 17.86 7.10 -3.36
CA SER A 126 18.88 7.30 -4.41
C SER A 126 20.18 6.63 -4.04
N SER A 127 20.86 6.07 -5.02
CA SER A 127 22.16 5.39 -4.88
C SER A 127 23.36 6.35 -4.94
N GLY A 128 23.22 7.52 -5.56
CA GLY A 128 24.34 8.41 -5.81
C GLY A 128 25.44 7.74 -6.63
N THR A 129 26.69 7.81 -6.18
CA THR A 129 27.86 7.24 -6.87
C THR A 129 28.16 5.78 -6.52
N GLN A 130 27.39 5.19 -5.61
CA GLN A 130 27.59 3.82 -5.14
C GLN A 130 26.35 2.97 -5.38
N ILE A 131 26.54 1.65 -5.45
CA ILE A 131 25.43 0.70 -5.50
C ILE A 131 24.73 0.71 -4.14
N LYS A 132 23.41 0.71 -4.13
CA LYS A 132 22.60 0.72 -2.91
C LYS A 132 21.57 -0.40 -2.90
N ASN A 133 21.50 -1.12 -1.80
CA ASN A 133 20.46 -2.10 -1.56
C ASN A 133 19.34 -1.47 -0.72
N GLU A 134 18.11 -1.75 -1.08
CA GLU A 134 16.91 -1.29 -0.40
C GLU A 134 15.93 -2.45 -0.22
N THR A 135 15.27 -2.52 0.93
CA THR A 135 14.20 -3.49 1.19
C THR A 135 12.88 -2.74 1.24
N LEU A 136 11.98 -3.10 0.33
CA LEU A 136 10.66 -2.50 0.24
C LEU A 136 9.72 -2.99 1.35
N PRO A 137 8.60 -2.28 1.62
CA PRO A 137 7.65 -2.65 2.68
C PRO A 137 6.99 -4.03 2.54
N ASP A 138 7.04 -4.63 1.35
CA ASP A 138 6.53 -5.99 1.06
C ASP A 138 7.59 -7.09 1.20
N GLY A 139 8.81 -6.72 1.61
CA GLY A 139 9.96 -7.63 1.69
C GLY A 139 10.70 -7.83 0.36
N SER A 140 10.26 -7.20 -0.74
CA SER A 140 11.01 -7.21 -2.00
C SER A 140 12.34 -6.50 -1.83
N GLN A 141 13.38 -7.00 -2.50
CA GLN A 141 14.73 -6.42 -2.46
C GLN A 141 15.04 -5.72 -3.78
N VAL A 142 15.61 -4.54 -3.68
CA VAL A 142 16.03 -3.72 -4.82
C VAL A 142 17.51 -3.40 -4.68
N THR A 143 18.30 -3.69 -5.74
CA THR A 143 19.67 -3.24 -5.85
C THR A 143 19.74 -2.14 -6.90
N LEU A 144 19.95 -0.91 -6.46
CA LEU A 144 20.14 0.25 -7.35
C LEU A 144 21.57 0.30 -7.85
N ASN A 145 21.76 0.44 -9.16
CA ASN A 145 23.04 0.77 -9.73
C ASN A 145 23.40 2.24 -9.43
N LYS A 146 24.62 2.67 -9.74
CA LYS A 146 25.06 4.07 -9.58
C LYS A 146 24.08 5.02 -10.29
N GLN A 147 23.91 6.23 -9.73
CA GLN A 147 23.08 7.31 -10.30
C GLN A 147 21.63 6.87 -10.60
N SER A 148 21.09 6.02 -9.75
CA SER A 148 19.72 5.50 -9.89
C SER A 148 18.88 5.86 -8.68
N SER A 149 17.58 5.98 -8.88
CA SER A 149 16.64 6.26 -7.79
C SER A 149 15.33 5.52 -7.99
N ILE A 150 14.71 5.17 -6.86
CA ILE A 150 13.34 4.67 -6.81
C ILE A 150 12.48 5.55 -5.93
N GLU A 151 11.22 5.67 -6.33
CA GLU A 151 10.15 6.27 -5.54
C GLU A 151 9.07 5.24 -5.31
N TYR A 152 8.65 5.05 -4.06
CA TYR A 152 7.62 4.11 -3.67
C TYR A 152 6.84 4.61 -2.45
N ALA A 153 5.68 4.03 -2.21
CA ALA A 153 4.85 4.35 -1.07
C ALA A 153 5.38 3.69 0.22
N SER A 154 5.35 4.39 1.36
CA SER A 154 5.77 3.84 2.66
C SER A 154 4.98 2.59 3.09
N SER A 155 3.83 2.32 2.46
CA SER A 155 3.06 1.09 2.59
C SER A 155 2.27 0.78 1.31
N PHE A 156 2.18 -0.49 0.93
CA PHE A 156 1.42 -0.94 -0.24
C PHE A 156 0.03 -1.42 0.17
N LYS A 157 -1.02 -0.80 -0.39
CA LYS A 157 -2.43 -1.14 -0.09
C LYS A 157 -2.97 -2.23 -1.03
N LYS A 158 -3.28 -1.87 -2.28
CA LYS A 158 -3.85 -2.77 -3.31
C LYS A 158 -2.82 -3.25 -4.32
N GLU A 159 -1.96 -2.35 -4.76
CA GLU A 159 -0.88 -2.60 -5.70
C GLU A 159 0.42 -2.04 -5.16
N ARG A 160 1.54 -2.58 -5.60
CA ARG A 160 2.89 -2.19 -5.21
C ARG A 160 3.47 -1.31 -6.31
N HIS A 161 3.16 0.00 -6.24
CA HIS A 161 3.63 0.97 -7.24
C HIS A 161 5.01 1.51 -6.89
N ILE A 162 5.92 1.41 -7.85
CA ILE A 162 7.27 1.92 -7.78
C ILE A 162 7.57 2.71 -9.06
N LYS A 163 8.33 3.78 -8.94
CA LYS A 163 8.92 4.52 -10.06
C LYS A 163 10.43 4.34 -10.02
N LEU A 164 11.06 4.10 -11.16
CA LEU A 164 12.51 3.96 -11.30
C LEU A 164 13.05 5.04 -12.24
N GLU A 165 14.18 5.60 -11.86
CA GLU A 165 15.08 6.38 -12.73
C GLU A 165 16.46 5.74 -12.69
N GLY A 166 17.07 5.49 -13.86
CA GLY A 166 18.35 4.80 -13.97
C GLY A 166 18.23 3.28 -14.11
N GLU A 167 19.03 2.53 -13.37
CA GLU A 167 19.12 1.07 -13.43
C GLU A 167 18.96 0.42 -12.06
N ALA A 168 18.13 -0.60 -11.99
CA ALA A 168 17.95 -1.40 -10.78
C ALA A 168 17.61 -2.86 -11.10
N PHE A 169 18.05 -3.72 -10.21
CA PHE A 169 17.61 -5.11 -10.12
C PHE A 169 16.56 -5.24 -9.03
N PHE A 170 15.50 -5.95 -9.35
CA PHE A 170 14.39 -6.23 -8.45
C PHE A 170 14.30 -7.73 -8.18
N ASN A 171 14.29 -8.12 -6.93
CA ASN A 171 13.91 -9.45 -6.47
C ASN A 171 12.58 -9.33 -5.71
N VAL A 172 11.48 -9.49 -6.46
CA VAL A 172 10.14 -9.19 -5.98
C VAL A 172 9.55 -10.37 -5.21
N ALA A 173 9.12 -10.11 -3.98
CA ALA A 173 8.38 -11.08 -3.17
C ALA A 173 7.09 -11.52 -3.87
N GLN A 174 6.84 -12.84 -3.90
CA GLN A 174 5.69 -13.41 -4.57
C GLN A 174 4.40 -13.03 -3.83
N ASP A 175 3.52 -12.33 -4.50
CA ASP A 175 2.16 -12.00 -4.03
C ASP A 175 1.21 -11.86 -5.24
N PRO A 176 0.51 -12.94 -5.63
CA PRO A 176 -0.45 -12.90 -6.74
C PRO A 176 -1.64 -11.96 -6.50
N GLY A 177 -1.99 -11.72 -5.22
CA GLY A 177 -3.10 -10.84 -4.84
C GLY A 177 -2.78 -9.35 -4.93
N LYS A 178 -1.47 -8.98 -4.99
CA LYS A 178 -1.00 -7.59 -5.05
C LYS A 178 0.08 -7.43 -6.12
N PRO A 179 -0.29 -7.17 -7.37
CA PRO A 179 0.67 -6.96 -8.44
C PRO A 179 1.71 -5.88 -8.10
N PHE A 180 2.97 -6.14 -8.48
CA PHE A 180 4.05 -5.18 -8.43
C PHE A 180 4.12 -4.45 -9.77
N VAL A 181 3.98 -3.13 -9.74
CA VAL A 181 3.88 -2.27 -10.91
C VAL A 181 5.01 -1.24 -10.88
N LEU A 182 6.00 -1.45 -11.74
CA LEU A 182 7.13 -0.55 -11.88
C LEU A 182 6.91 0.38 -13.08
N LYS A 183 7.00 1.68 -12.85
CA LYS A 183 6.99 2.72 -13.88
C LYS A 183 8.41 3.21 -14.18
N VAL A 184 8.76 3.20 -15.45
CA VAL A 184 10.06 3.71 -15.96
C VAL A 184 9.76 4.53 -17.21
N ASN A 185 9.83 5.84 -17.13
CA ASN A 185 9.40 6.76 -18.19
C ASN A 185 7.95 6.45 -18.63
N ASP A 186 7.76 6.10 -19.91
CA ASP A 186 6.48 5.72 -20.53
C ASP A 186 6.25 4.20 -20.56
N VAL A 187 7.14 3.41 -19.93
CA VAL A 187 7.06 1.95 -19.84
C VAL A 187 6.53 1.53 -18.48
N THR A 188 5.63 0.58 -18.48
CA THR A 188 5.10 -0.08 -17.28
C THR A 188 5.52 -1.53 -17.27
N VAL A 189 6.10 -1.98 -16.16
CA VAL A 189 6.54 -3.37 -15.94
C VAL A 189 5.71 -3.95 -14.80
N LYS A 190 4.99 -5.05 -15.07
CA LYS A 190 4.10 -5.70 -14.10
C LYS A 190 4.55 -7.12 -13.81
N VAL A 191 4.64 -7.47 -12.53
CA VAL A 191 5.05 -8.81 -12.07
C VAL A 191 4.25 -9.23 -10.83
N LEU A 192 4.26 -10.53 -10.53
CA LEU A 192 3.62 -11.11 -9.33
C LEU A 192 4.63 -11.66 -8.32
N GLY A 193 5.87 -11.94 -8.76
CA GLY A 193 6.97 -12.50 -7.97
C GLY A 193 8.07 -12.97 -8.91
N THR A 194 9.05 -12.13 -9.17
CA THR A 194 9.97 -12.24 -10.30
C THR A 194 11.28 -11.56 -9.96
N SER A 195 12.39 -12.11 -10.41
CA SER A 195 13.70 -11.44 -10.38
C SER A 195 14.01 -10.91 -11.79
N PHE A 196 14.24 -9.59 -11.91
CA PHE A 196 14.45 -8.93 -13.19
C PHE A 196 15.30 -7.66 -13.03
N ASN A 197 16.00 -7.29 -14.08
CA ASN A 197 16.76 -6.03 -14.18
C ASN A 197 16.03 -5.07 -15.10
N VAL A 198 16.04 -3.79 -14.74
CA VAL A 198 15.54 -2.71 -15.60
C VAL A 198 16.58 -1.62 -15.68
N LYS A 199 16.95 -1.24 -16.90
CA LYS A 199 17.87 -0.14 -17.21
C LYS A 199 17.19 0.87 -18.11
N SER A 200 17.21 2.11 -17.72
CA SER A 200 16.71 3.24 -18.51
C SER A 200 17.81 4.28 -18.68
N ALA A 201 18.29 4.41 -19.88
CA ALA A 201 19.34 5.37 -20.25
C ALA A 201 19.20 5.79 -21.71
N ASN A 202 19.53 7.04 -22.02
CA ASN A 202 19.60 7.56 -23.40
C ASN A 202 18.34 7.31 -24.24
N GLY A 203 17.14 7.47 -23.63
CA GLY A 203 15.86 7.25 -24.33
C GLY A 203 15.54 5.79 -24.62
N LYS A 204 16.29 4.84 -24.03
CA LYS A 204 16.07 3.41 -24.15
C LYS A 204 15.76 2.82 -22.78
N THR A 205 14.71 2.00 -22.68
CA THR A 205 14.43 1.16 -21.51
C THR A 205 14.61 -0.31 -21.90
N GLU A 206 15.41 -1.03 -21.13
CA GLU A 206 15.65 -2.47 -21.30
C GLU A 206 15.18 -3.20 -20.03
N VAL A 207 14.41 -4.25 -20.20
CA VAL A 207 13.90 -5.12 -19.12
C VAL A 207 14.37 -6.52 -19.38
N ILE A 208 15.10 -7.15 -18.46
CA ILE A 208 15.69 -8.49 -18.58
C ILE A 208 15.15 -9.36 -17.44
N VAL A 209 14.65 -10.56 -17.76
CA VAL A 209 14.07 -11.48 -16.78
C VAL A 209 15.10 -12.53 -16.36
N GLU A 210 15.42 -12.57 -15.07
CA GLU A 210 16.32 -13.57 -14.47
C GLU A 210 15.53 -14.79 -13.99
N THR A 211 14.37 -14.61 -13.33
CA THR A 211 13.46 -15.69 -12.93
C THR A 211 12.01 -15.23 -13.03
N GLY A 212 11.09 -16.17 -13.30
CA GLY A 212 9.66 -15.90 -13.34
C GLY A 212 9.17 -15.33 -14.67
N ALA A 213 8.18 -14.43 -14.62
CA ALA A 213 7.57 -13.82 -15.82
C ALA A 213 7.27 -12.34 -15.57
N VAL A 214 7.42 -11.54 -16.61
CA VAL A 214 7.25 -10.08 -16.60
C VAL A 214 6.36 -9.66 -17.77
N GLU A 215 5.39 -8.81 -17.50
CA GLU A 215 4.63 -8.10 -18.52
C GLU A 215 5.21 -6.70 -18.69
N VAL A 216 5.64 -6.35 -19.91
CA VAL A 216 6.16 -5.03 -20.27
C VAL A 216 5.20 -4.35 -21.20
N THR A 217 4.71 -3.17 -20.82
CA THR A 217 3.69 -2.41 -21.56
C THR A 217 4.20 -1.02 -21.89
N LYS A 218 4.03 -0.59 -23.14
CA LYS A 218 4.15 0.79 -23.59
C LYS A 218 2.88 1.18 -24.35
N ASN A 219 2.27 2.31 -23.99
CA ASN A 219 0.95 2.72 -24.48
C ASN A 219 -0.10 1.61 -24.23
N GLN A 220 -0.63 1.00 -25.30
CA GLN A 220 -1.59 -0.11 -25.23
C GLN A 220 -0.99 -1.45 -25.67
N ASN A 221 0.30 -1.47 -26.02
CA ASN A 221 1.00 -2.66 -26.49
C ASN A 221 1.76 -3.31 -25.34
N SER A 222 1.57 -4.62 -25.14
CA SER A 222 2.26 -5.39 -24.12
C SER A 222 2.95 -6.61 -24.68
N VAL A 223 4.05 -7.01 -24.05
CA VAL A 223 4.73 -8.28 -24.29
C VAL A 223 4.97 -9.00 -22.97
N GLN A 224 4.85 -10.31 -22.98
CA GLN A 224 5.24 -11.15 -21.86
C GLN A 224 6.64 -11.70 -22.08
N LEU A 225 7.49 -11.53 -21.06
CA LEU A 225 8.84 -12.06 -21.01
C LEU A 225 8.88 -13.22 -20.01
N LYS A 226 9.64 -14.24 -20.39
CA LYS A 226 10.01 -15.37 -19.53
C LYS A 226 11.50 -15.27 -19.17
N GLN A 227 11.96 -16.17 -18.33
CA GLN A 227 13.38 -16.30 -17.99
C GLN A 227 14.26 -16.32 -19.26
N HIS A 228 15.38 -15.60 -19.21
CA HIS A 228 16.33 -15.40 -20.34
C HIS A 228 15.75 -14.65 -21.55
N GLU A 229 14.65 -13.92 -21.37
CA GLU A 229 14.12 -13.01 -22.37
C GLU A 229 14.26 -11.57 -21.91
N LYS A 230 14.31 -10.66 -22.88
CA LYS A 230 14.34 -9.21 -22.64
C LYS A 230 13.40 -8.47 -23.56
N ALA A 231 12.94 -7.31 -23.09
CA ALA A 231 12.29 -6.31 -23.91
C ALA A 231 13.16 -5.07 -24.03
N VAL A 232 13.20 -4.52 -25.22
CA VAL A 232 13.82 -3.24 -25.51
C VAL A 232 12.74 -2.27 -25.97
N VAL A 233 12.73 -1.08 -25.39
CA VAL A 233 11.76 -0.02 -25.67
C VAL A 233 12.52 1.27 -25.87
N THR A 234 12.44 1.86 -27.06
CA THR A 234 13.00 3.19 -27.33
C THR A 234 11.90 4.23 -27.37
N THR A 235 12.25 5.50 -27.25
CA THR A 235 11.28 6.62 -27.19
C THR A 235 10.41 6.71 -28.44
N ASP A 236 10.97 6.38 -29.60
CA ASP A 236 10.34 6.43 -30.93
C ASP A 236 9.47 5.20 -31.24
N GLN A 237 9.63 4.10 -30.51
CA GLN A 237 8.83 2.88 -30.68
C GLN A 237 7.49 2.99 -29.96
N THR A 238 6.45 2.47 -30.57
CA THR A 238 5.09 2.39 -29.99
C THR A 238 4.84 1.11 -29.19
N ALA A 239 5.69 0.10 -29.36
CA ALA A 239 5.56 -1.21 -28.72
C ALA A 239 6.91 -1.74 -28.24
N PRO A 240 6.95 -2.54 -27.15
CA PRO A 240 8.16 -3.22 -26.72
C PRO A 240 8.63 -4.28 -27.73
N SER A 241 9.93 -4.32 -28.01
CA SER A 241 10.57 -5.35 -28.84
C SER A 241 11.12 -6.48 -27.97
N LYS A 242 10.55 -7.68 -28.12
CA LYS A 242 10.97 -8.87 -27.38
C LYS A 242 12.14 -9.57 -28.07
N GLN A 243 13.15 -9.98 -27.30
CA GLN A 243 14.37 -10.64 -27.76
C GLN A 243 14.84 -11.68 -26.73
N SER A 244 15.64 -12.66 -27.16
CA SER A 244 16.40 -13.53 -26.23
C SER A 244 17.55 -12.74 -25.61
N ASN A 245 17.82 -13.00 -24.34
CA ASN A 245 19.01 -12.49 -23.64
C ASN A 245 19.99 -13.65 -23.42
N THR A 246 21.15 -13.59 -24.05
CA THR A 246 22.15 -14.65 -24.04
C THR A 246 23.26 -14.42 -23.04
N ASP A 247 23.58 -13.17 -22.71
CA ASP A 247 24.63 -12.80 -21.77
C ASP A 247 24.08 -12.34 -20.41
N GLU A 248 24.96 -12.23 -19.41
CA GLU A 248 24.60 -11.77 -18.07
C GLU A 248 25.30 -10.44 -17.71
N LEU A 249 25.67 -9.64 -18.71
CA LEU A 249 26.35 -8.36 -18.48
C LEU A 249 25.54 -7.39 -17.62
N TYR A 250 24.21 -7.46 -17.68
CA TYR A 250 23.33 -6.64 -16.83
C TYR A 250 23.54 -6.88 -15.34
N SER A 251 24.13 -8.01 -14.94
CA SER A 251 24.31 -8.37 -13.53
C SER A 251 25.65 -7.88 -12.94
N TYR A 252 26.55 -7.34 -13.76
CA TYR A 252 27.94 -7.04 -13.38
C TYR A 252 28.07 -6.17 -12.14
N TYR A 253 27.21 -5.19 -11.98
CA TYR A 253 27.28 -4.27 -10.85
C TYR A 253 26.95 -4.96 -9.51
N ARG A 254 26.17 -6.04 -9.52
CA ARG A 254 25.82 -6.86 -8.35
C ARG A 254 26.85 -7.96 -8.09
N THR A 255 27.27 -8.66 -9.15
CA THR A 255 28.07 -9.88 -9.08
C THR A 255 29.56 -9.64 -9.20
N LYS A 256 29.99 -8.46 -9.66
CA LYS A 256 31.39 -8.16 -10.03
C LYS A 256 31.93 -9.11 -11.13
N THR A 257 31.02 -9.64 -11.96
CA THR A 257 31.35 -10.61 -12.99
C THR A 257 30.73 -10.17 -14.31
N PHE A 258 31.54 -10.20 -15.37
CA PHE A 258 31.10 -9.96 -16.74
C PHE A 258 30.99 -11.33 -17.42
N VAL A 259 29.77 -11.82 -17.62
CA VAL A 259 29.50 -13.08 -18.32
C VAL A 259 29.09 -12.76 -19.74
N CYS A 260 29.98 -13.05 -20.68
CA CYS A 260 29.78 -12.87 -22.10
C CYS A 260 29.46 -14.23 -22.75
N ASN A 261 28.34 -14.33 -23.40
CA ASN A 261 27.92 -15.50 -24.18
C ASN A 261 27.35 -15.01 -25.51
N ASN A 262 28.08 -15.23 -26.59
CA ASN A 262 27.81 -14.62 -27.88
C ASN A 262 27.54 -13.12 -27.79
N THR A 263 28.38 -12.43 -27.02
CA THR A 263 28.23 -11.01 -26.74
C THR A 263 29.06 -10.21 -27.74
N PRO A 264 28.49 -9.29 -28.51
CA PRO A 264 29.30 -8.48 -29.43
C PRO A 264 30.25 -7.56 -28.61
N LEU A 265 31.48 -7.40 -29.13
CA LEU A 265 32.54 -6.61 -28.46
C LEU A 265 32.08 -5.20 -28.10
N TRP A 266 31.32 -4.54 -28.96
CA TRP A 266 30.81 -3.18 -28.68
C TRP A 266 29.96 -3.15 -27.42
N LYS A 267 29.15 -4.18 -27.14
CA LYS A 267 28.30 -4.26 -25.97
C LYS A 267 29.13 -4.45 -24.69
N LEU A 268 30.15 -5.32 -24.75
CA LEU A 268 31.07 -5.50 -23.64
C LEU A 268 31.84 -4.20 -23.35
N VAL A 269 32.33 -3.49 -24.39
CA VAL A 269 33.01 -2.21 -24.25
C VAL A 269 32.12 -1.14 -23.61
N GLU A 270 30.84 -1.07 -24.00
CA GLU A 270 29.87 -0.16 -23.37
C GLU A 270 29.76 -0.41 -21.87
N ILE A 271 29.62 -1.67 -21.48
CA ILE A 271 29.51 -2.05 -20.06
C ILE A 271 30.82 -1.85 -19.29
N LEU A 272 31.99 -2.10 -19.90
CA LEU A 272 33.28 -1.81 -19.27
C LEU A 272 33.47 -0.30 -19.06
N ASN A 273 33.09 0.53 -20.04
CA ASN A 273 33.13 1.99 -19.91
C ASN A 273 32.28 2.46 -18.71
N GLU A 274 31.08 1.93 -18.55
CA GLU A 274 30.17 2.24 -17.45
C GLU A 274 30.73 1.74 -16.10
N ALA A 275 31.20 0.49 -16.06
CA ALA A 275 31.67 -0.15 -14.83
C ALA A 275 32.88 0.55 -14.23
N TYR A 276 33.85 0.88 -15.09
CA TYR A 276 35.16 1.43 -14.69
C TYR A 276 35.26 2.96 -14.84
N GLY A 277 34.28 3.62 -15.47
CA GLY A 277 34.31 5.06 -15.71
C GLY A 277 35.41 5.49 -16.68
N VAL A 278 35.65 4.70 -17.70
CA VAL A 278 36.72 4.90 -18.71
C VAL A 278 36.13 5.15 -20.09
N ASN A 279 36.99 5.50 -21.05
CA ASN A 279 36.59 5.71 -22.45
C ASN A 279 37.37 4.73 -23.36
N ILE A 280 36.81 3.55 -23.54
CA ILE A 280 37.30 2.53 -24.48
C ILE A 280 36.62 2.73 -25.83
N ILE A 281 37.38 2.78 -26.92
CA ILE A 281 36.92 2.99 -28.27
C ILE A 281 37.39 1.81 -29.14
N ILE A 282 36.48 1.28 -29.97
CA ILE A 282 36.82 0.27 -30.98
C ILE A 282 37.15 1.02 -32.28
N ALA A 283 38.43 1.07 -32.64
CA ALA A 283 38.88 1.76 -33.84
C ALA A 283 38.62 0.93 -35.09
N ASN A 284 38.69 -0.38 -34.98
CA ASN A 284 38.46 -1.28 -36.12
C ASN A 284 36.99 -1.71 -36.15
N ASN A 285 36.24 -1.14 -37.11
CA ASN A 285 34.80 -1.47 -37.26
C ASN A 285 34.55 -2.95 -37.54
N ASN A 286 35.47 -3.66 -38.17
CA ASN A 286 35.30 -5.09 -38.43
C ASN A 286 35.34 -5.95 -37.15
N LYS A 287 35.97 -5.43 -36.06
CA LYS A 287 36.01 -6.12 -34.79
C LYS A 287 34.81 -5.74 -33.87
N ARG A 288 33.97 -4.77 -34.26
CA ARG A 288 32.87 -4.26 -33.48
C ARG A 288 31.87 -5.34 -33.06
N ASP A 289 31.50 -6.19 -34.03
CA ASP A 289 30.50 -7.24 -33.84
C ASP A 289 31.14 -8.61 -33.51
N LEU A 290 32.44 -8.64 -33.16
CA LEU A 290 33.14 -9.85 -32.77
C LEU A 290 32.46 -10.44 -31.52
N GLN A 291 32.12 -11.74 -31.61
CA GLN A 291 31.41 -12.43 -30.53
C GLN A 291 32.37 -12.86 -29.42
N ILE A 292 32.16 -12.31 -28.24
CA ILE A 292 32.93 -12.62 -27.04
C ILE A 292 32.23 -13.74 -26.27
N ASN A 293 33.02 -14.79 -25.93
CA ASN A 293 32.58 -15.93 -25.11
C ASN A 293 33.59 -16.11 -23.98
N SER A 294 33.46 -15.32 -22.93
CA SER A 294 34.40 -15.29 -21.80
C SER A 294 33.71 -14.81 -20.53
N THR A 295 34.19 -15.26 -19.38
CA THR A 295 33.73 -14.78 -18.07
C THR A 295 34.88 -14.11 -17.35
N PHE A 296 34.66 -12.88 -16.88
CA PHE A 296 35.65 -12.10 -16.14
C PHE A 296 35.10 -11.84 -14.73
N THR A 297 35.67 -12.50 -13.72
CA THR A 297 35.23 -12.41 -12.33
C THR A 297 36.21 -11.61 -11.51
N ASN A 298 35.74 -10.56 -10.81
CA ASN A 298 36.57 -9.67 -9.98
C ASN A 298 37.90 -9.19 -10.67
N SER A 299 37.88 -9.13 -12.00
CA SER A 299 39.04 -8.78 -12.80
C SER A 299 39.25 -7.28 -12.81
N SER A 300 40.50 -6.84 -12.84
CA SER A 300 40.83 -5.45 -13.15
C SER A 300 40.54 -5.15 -14.62
N LEU A 301 40.34 -3.88 -14.96
CA LEU A 301 40.16 -3.46 -16.35
C LEU A 301 41.34 -3.92 -17.22
N ASP A 302 42.59 -3.72 -16.72
CA ASP A 302 43.79 -4.08 -17.46
C ASP A 302 43.86 -5.59 -17.72
N SER A 303 43.54 -6.42 -16.74
CA SER A 303 43.50 -7.88 -16.92
C SER A 303 42.41 -8.29 -17.93
N THR A 304 41.24 -7.66 -17.85
CA THR A 304 40.15 -7.92 -18.79
C THR A 304 40.56 -7.56 -20.22
N LEU A 305 41.14 -6.38 -20.43
CA LEU A 305 41.59 -5.93 -21.74
C LEU A 305 42.77 -6.77 -22.27
N GLN A 306 43.67 -7.22 -21.40
CA GLN A 306 44.74 -8.12 -21.79
C GLN A 306 44.22 -9.46 -22.29
N VAL A 307 43.24 -10.07 -21.60
CA VAL A 307 42.62 -11.32 -22.05
C VAL A 307 41.88 -11.14 -23.37
N ILE A 308 41.12 -10.03 -23.52
CA ILE A 308 40.45 -9.71 -24.77
C ILE A 308 41.44 -9.55 -25.91
N GLY A 309 42.54 -8.80 -25.66
CA GLY A 309 43.58 -8.56 -26.63
C GLY A 309 44.24 -9.84 -27.12
N LEU A 310 44.63 -10.71 -26.20
CA LEU A 310 45.31 -11.98 -26.51
C LEU A 310 44.36 -13.01 -27.17
N THR A 311 43.15 -13.13 -26.68
CA THR A 311 42.20 -14.17 -27.16
C THR A 311 41.62 -13.85 -28.53
N TYR A 312 41.36 -12.55 -28.79
CA TYR A 312 40.70 -12.10 -30.00
C TYR A 312 41.57 -11.32 -30.97
N GLU A 313 42.89 -11.35 -30.73
CA GLU A 313 43.90 -10.66 -31.58
C GLU A 313 43.57 -9.17 -31.77
N ILE A 314 43.27 -8.47 -30.63
CA ILE A 314 42.96 -7.06 -30.58
C ILE A 314 44.10 -6.31 -29.91
N ALA A 315 44.74 -5.41 -30.66
CA ALA A 315 45.76 -4.54 -30.06
C ALA A 315 45.10 -3.50 -29.13
N VAL A 316 45.59 -3.41 -27.89
CA VAL A 316 45.14 -2.45 -26.88
C VAL A 316 46.14 -1.34 -26.75
N GLU A 317 45.75 -0.12 -27.13
CA GLU A 317 46.61 1.07 -27.03
C GLU A 317 46.02 2.07 -26.04
N LYS A 318 46.81 2.52 -25.08
CA LYS A 318 46.37 3.59 -24.15
C LYS A 318 46.89 4.93 -24.66
N LYS A 319 45.99 5.90 -24.89
CA LYS A 319 46.28 7.27 -25.32
C LYS A 319 45.63 8.28 -24.34
N GLY A 320 46.43 8.75 -23.39
CA GLY A 320 45.92 9.65 -22.36
C GLY A 320 44.76 9.01 -21.56
N SER A 321 43.56 9.60 -21.62
CA SER A 321 42.37 9.09 -20.95
C SER A 321 41.57 8.06 -21.78
N GLN A 322 42.00 7.80 -23.03
CA GLN A 322 41.33 6.88 -23.93
C GLN A 322 42.07 5.55 -24.06
N ILE A 323 41.32 4.48 -24.23
CA ILE A 323 41.83 3.15 -24.55
C ILE A 323 41.27 2.75 -25.93
N ILE A 324 42.16 2.43 -26.85
CA ILE A 324 41.81 2.15 -28.25
C ILE A 324 42.02 0.67 -28.52
N LEU A 325 41.00 0.01 -28.98
CA LEU A 325 40.97 -1.37 -29.46
C LEU A 325 41.13 -1.37 -30.99
N LYS A 326 42.18 -1.96 -31.52
CA LYS A 326 42.54 -1.98 -32.95
C LYS A 326 42.41 -3.36 -33.55
#